data_bb9dfab7089d16befcf1fa70291cc08e
#
_entry.id   bb9dfab7089d16befcf1fa70291cc08e
#
_cell.length_a   1.000
_cell.length_b   1.000
_cell.length_c   1.000
_cell.angle_alpha   90.00
_cell.angle_beta   90.00
_cell.angle_gamma   90.00
#
_symmetry.space_group_name_H-M   'P 1'
#
loop_
_entity.id
_entity.type
_entity.pdbx_description
1 polymer ?
#
loop_
_entity_poly.entity_id
_entity_poly.type
_entity_poly.pdbx_seq_one_letter_code
_entity_poly.pdbx_strand_id
1 'polypeptide(L)'
;MQPTSNFADLIALMARLRQDCPWDKKQTNDSLIPYALEETYELVEAIQSGDIDDIKGELGDVLLQVVFHACLYQEQQQFDISEVIFTLQQKLIRRHPHVFDKENLKTDEDVKKRWDEIKALENAEKAKQGKLVNHRRTLDAVKAGSALMQAQQLQKTANKVGFDWDVVSGAVDKLDEEVAELKEILPIDGQKPTPEQKALLEKELGDCFFALVNIARKLGIDSEKATLTTVHKFRSRFGFIEDELAKMGKTPETASLEEMDNLWDLAKQHEKLIWGVLSTG
;
A
#
# COMPACT_ATOMS: atom_id res chain seq x y z
N MET A 1 21.08 -15.15 -24.21
CA MET A 1 20.99 -13.68 -24.26
C MET A 1 21.85 -13.16 -23.13
N GLN A 2 22.65 -12.12 -23.36
CA GLN A 2 23.42 -11.48 -22.27
C GLN A 2 22.58 -10.33 -21.70
N PRO A 3 22.68 -10.04 -20.39
CA PRO A 3 21.99 -8.91 -19.79
C PRO A 3 22.45 -7.58 -20.40
N THR A 4 21.50 -6.67 -20.65
CA THR A 4 21.76 -5.30 -21.10
C THR A 4 20.96 -4.32 -20.25
N SER A 5 21.26 -3.03 -20.36
CA SER A 5 20.45 -1.96 -19.71
C SER A 5 19.40 -1.37 -20.66
N ASN A 6 19.15 -2.00 -21.79
CA ASN A 6 18.22 -1.50 -22.80
C ASN A 6 16.80 -2.02 -22.54
N PHE A 7 15.84 -1.10 -22.46
CA PHE A 7 14.44 -1.43 -22.24
C PHE A 7 13.83 -2.30 -23.36
N ALA A 8 14.24 -2.08 -24.62
CA ALA A 8 13.78 -2.89 -25.74
C ALA A 8 14.22 -4.37 -25.61
N ASP A 9 15.41 -4.62 -25.06
CA ASP A 9 15.89 -5.98 -24.82
C ASP A 9 15.09 -6.67 -23.69
N LEU A 10 14.63 -5.93 -22.69
CA LEU A 10 13.72 -6.45 -21.67
C LEU A 10 12.38 -6.88 -22.28
N ILE A 11 11.82 -6.07 -23.17
CA ILE A 11 10.58 -6.42 -23.88
C ILE A 11 10.77 -7.70 -24.72
N ALA A 12 11.87 -7.79 -25.46
CA ALA A 12 12.20 -8.97 -26.26
C ALA A 12 12.43 -10.22 -25.38
N LEU A 13 13.06 -10.05 -24.21
CA LEU A 13 13.24 -11.11 -23.24
C LEU A 13 11.86 -11.62 -22.72
N MET A 14 10.96 -10.72 -22.36
CA MET A 14 9.62 -11.11 -21.90
C MET A 14 8.84 -11.87 -22.98
N ALA A 15 8.86 -11.39 -24.21
CA ALA A 15 8.23 -12.08 -25.34
C ALA A 15 8.79 -13.49 -25.53
N ARG A 16 10.10 -13.69 -25.34
CA ARG A 16 10.74 -14.99 -25.39
C ARG A 16 10.35 -15.89 -24.23
N LEU A 17 10.28 -15.37 -23.00
CA LEU A 17 9.80 -16.13 -21.84
C LEU A 17 8.37 -16.61 -22.04
N ARG A 18 7.51 -15.78 -22.60
CA ARG A 18 6.13 -16.16 -22.98
C ARG A 18 6.09 -17.32 -23.97
N GLN A 19 7.06 -17.44 -24.85
CA GLN A 19 7.13 -18.51 -25.85
C GLN A 19 7.78 -19.80 -25.31
N ASP A 20 8.83 -19.68 -24.51
CA ASP A 20 9.72 -20.78 -24.19
C ASP A 20 9.54 -21.33 -22.76
N CYS A 21 9.14 -20.47 -21.78
CA CYS A 21 8.98 -20.89 -20.40
C CYS A 21 7.58 -21.47 -20.11
N PRO A 22 7.47 -22.71 -19.61
CA PRO A 22 6.18 -23.35 -19.34
C PRO A 22 5.33 -22.64 -18.30
N TRP A 23 5.96 -21.94 -17.34
CA TRP A 23 5.26 -21.19 -16.32
C TRP A 23 4.72 -19.86 -16.88
N ASP A 24 5.59 -19.05 -17.51
CA ASP A 24 5.18 -17.77 -18.10
C ASP A 24 4.07 -17.96 -19.13
N LYS A 25 4.16 -19.00 -19.95
CA LYS A 25 3.18 -19.35 -20.99
C LYS A 25 1.76 -19.55 -20.46
N LYS A 26 1.61 -20.00 -19.23
CA LYS A 26 0.30 -20.25 -18.61
C LYS A 26 -0.32 -19.04 -17.96
N GLN A 27 0.48 -17.98 -17.72
CA GLN A 27 -0.01 -16.81 -17.01
C GLN A 27 -1.05 -16.04 -17.81
N THR A 28 -2.00 -15.45 -17.07
CA THR A 28 -3.02 -14.51 -17.55
C THR A 28 -2.92 -13.23 -16.74
N ASN A 29 -3.57 -12.16 -17.20
CA ASN A 29 -3.63 -10.92 -16.40
C ASN A 29 -4.22 -11.18 -15.00
N ASP A 30 -5.24 -12.03 -14.89
CA ASP A 30 -5.87 -12.37 -13.61
C ASP A 30 -4.94 -13.19 -12.70
N SER A 31 -4.19 -14.16 -13.26
CA SER A 31 -3.26 -14.97 -12.47
C SER A 31 -2.06 -14.18 -11.94
N LEU A 32 -1.73 -13.03 -12.56
CA LEU A 32 -0.63 -12.17 -12.15
C LEU A 32 -1.04 -11.09 -11.12
N ILE A 33 -2.33 -10.89 -10.86
CA ILE A 33 -2.79 -9.90 -9.86
C ILE A 33 -2.13 -10.11 -8.49
N PRO A 34 -2.07 -11.33 -7.92
CA PRO A 34 -1.41 -11.54 -6.62
C PRO A 34 0.06 -11.11 -6.63
N TYR A 35 0.82 -11.47 -7.67
CA TYR A 35 2.23 -11.10 -7.80
C TYR A 35 2.44 -9.59 -7.91
N ALA A 36 1.62 -8.89 -8.70
CA ALA A 36 1.71 -7.43 -8.81
C ALA A 36 1.48 -6.71 -7.47
N LEU A 37 0.65 -7.28 -6.58
CA LEU A 37 0.45 -6.78 -5.22
C LEU A 37 1.64 -7.12 -4.33
N GLU A 38 2.17 -8.34 -4.41
CA GLU A 38 3.33 -8.83 -3.68
C GLU A 38 4.55 -7.95 -3.96
N GLU A 39 4.97 -7.79 -5.22
CA GLU A 39 6.10 -6.94 -5.62
C GLU A 39 5.93 -5.49 -5.17
N THR A 40 4.69 -4.98 -5.16
CA THR A 40 4.42 -3.62 -4.68
C THR A 40 4.67 -3.51 -3.18
N TYR A 41 4.29 -4.52 -2.38
CA TYR A 41 4.55 -4.53 -0.93
C TYR A 41 6.02 -4.79 -0.62
N GLU A 42 6.71 -5.64 -1.38
CA GLU A 42 8.15 -5.90 -1.25
C GLU A 42 8.97 -4.63 -1.54
N LEU A 43 8.61 -3.87 -2.58
CA LEU A 43 9.19 -2.55 -2.83
C LEU A 43 8.99 -1.58 -1.66
N VAL A 44 7.80 -1.57 -1.05
CA VAL A 44 7.54 -0.71 0.13
C VAL A 44 8.42 -1.15 1.30
N GLU A 45 8.58 -2.44 1.54
CA GLU A 45 9.44 -2.99 2.60
C GLU A 45 10.91 -2.63 2.35
N ALA A 46 11.42 -2.82 1.13
CA ALA A 46 12.77 -2.45 0.72
C ALA A 46 13.03 -0.95 0.94
N ILE A 47 12.10 -0.06 0.56
CA ILE A 47 12.21 1.37 0.83
C ILE A 47 12.26 1.69 2.32
N GLN A 48 11.51 0.95 3.16
CA GLN A 48 11.50 1.16 4.60
C GLN A 48 12.78 0.63 5.28
N SER A 49 13.37 -0.45 4.76
CA SER A 49 14.66 -0.97 5.23
C SER A 49 15.81 -0.03 4.89
N GLY A 50 15.72 0.67 3.77
CA GLY A 50 16.76 1.54 3.24
C GLY A 50 17.88 0.80 2.52
N ASP A 51 17.76 -0.50 2.26
CA ASP A 51 18.72 -1.27 1.47
C ASP A 51 18.59 -0.91 -0.01
N ILE A 52 19.65 -0.31 -0.55
CA ILE A 52 19.65 0.20 -1.93
C ILE A 52 19.66 -0.92 -2.98
N ASP A 53 20.27 -2.04 -2.69
CA ASP A 53 20.30 -3.18 -3.61
C ASP A 53 18.95 -3.88 -3.65
N ASP A 54 18.29 -4.05 -2.52
CA ASP A 54 16.92 -4.56 -2.44
C ASP A 54 15.95 -3.62 -3.15
N ILE A 55 15.99 -2.31 -2.88
CA ILE A 55 15.13 -1.31 -3.58
C ILE A 55 15.30 -1.40 -5.10
N LYS A 56 16.52 -1.58 -5.57
CA LYS A 56 16.81 -1.74 -7.01
C LYS A 56 16.22 -3.05 -7.56
N GLY A 57 16.29 -4.14 -6.80
CA GLY A 57 15.68 -5.42 -7.13
C GLY A 57 14.16 -5.26 -7.30
N GLU A 58 13.50 -4.80 -6.24
CA GLU A 58 12.03 -4.66 -6.20
C GLU A 58 11.48 -3.68 -7.24
N LEU A 59 12.21 -2.60 -7.55
CA LEU A 59 11.87 -1.73 -8.69
C LEU A 59 11.92 -2.49 -10.02
N GLY A 60 12.83 -3.44 -10.16
CA GLY A 60 12.93 -4.34 -11.32
C GLY A 60 11.72 -5.26 -11.41
N ASP A 61 11.27 -5.83 -10.28
CA ASP A 61 10.16 -6.77 -10.21
C ASP A 61 8.81 -6.07 -10.44
N VAL A 62 8.61 -4.88 -9.88
CA VAL A 62 7.46 -4.02 -10.25
C VAL A 62 7.48 -3.67 -11.75
N LEU A 63 8.63 -3.35 -12.33
CA LEU A 63 8.76 -3.10 -13.76
C LEU A 63 8.44 -4.35 -14.58
N LEU A 64 8.86 -5.54 -14.14
CA LEU A 64 8.51 -6.82 -14.75
C LEU A 64 6.99 -7.00 -14.83
N GLN A 65 6.25 -6.72 -13.75
CA GLN A 65 4.78 -6.81 -13.74
C GLN A 65 4.16 -5.91 -14.83
N VAL A 66 4.66 -4.68 -14.97
CA VAL A 66 4.17 -3.75 -16.02
C VAL A 66 4.43 -4.30 -17.42
N VAL A 67 5.63 -4.80 -17.70
CA VAL A 67 6.02 -5.35 -19.01
C VAL A 67 5.24 -6.64 -19.30
N PHE A 68 5.07 -7.50 -18.31
CA PHE A 68 4.36 -8.77 -18.46
C PHE A 68 2.87 -8.55 -18.79
N HIS A 69 2.19 -7.71 -18.01
CA HIS A 69 0.80 -7.36 -18.30
C HIS A 69 0.62 -6.73 -19.69
N ALA A 70 1.53 -5.83 -20.08
CA ALA A 70 1.50 -5.23 -21.41
C ALA A 70 1.72 -6.28 -22.53
N CYS A 71 2.61 -7.25 -22.31
CA CYS A 71 2.82 -8.37 -23.22
C CYS A 71 1.56 -9.22 -23.42
N LEU A 72 0.85 -9.53 -22.33
CA LEU A 72 -0.42 -10.27 -22.36
C LEU A 72 -1.53 -9.52 -23.12
N TYR A 73 -1.61 -8.19 -22.97
CA TYR A 73 -2.57 -7.38 -23.74
C TYR A 73 -2.17 -7.24 -25.20
N GLN A 74 -0.89 -7.23 -25.51
CA GLN A 74 -0.39 -7.27 -26.88
C GLN A 74 -0.76 -8.58 -27.58
N GLU A 75 -0.65 -9.73 -26.91
CA GLU A 75 -1.10 -11.03 -27.42
C GLU A 75 -2.60 -11.02 -27.76
N GLN A 76 -3.41 -10.26 -27.01
CA GLN A 76 -4.84 -10.07 -27.22
C GLN A 76 -5.15 -8.96 -28.26
N GLN A 77 -4.14 -8.36 -28.89
CA GLN A 77 -4.28 -7.26 -29.87
C GLN A 77 -5.02 -6.03 -29.32
N GLN A 78 -4.87 -5.76 -28.00
CA GLN A 78 -5.50 -4.61 -27.36
C GLN A 78 -4.57 -3.39 -27.37
N PHE A 79 -3.40 -3.51 -26.77
CA PHE A 79 -2.34 -2.49 -26.74
C PHE A 79 -0.99 -3.13 -26.43
N ASP A 80 0.11 -2.42 -26.64
CA ASP A 80 1.46 -2.82 -26.28
C ASP A 80 2.09 -1.87 -25.24
N ILE A 81 3.32 -2.16 -24.84
CA ILE A 81 4.06 -1.34 -23.86
C ILE A 81 4.33 0.07 -24.38
N SER A 82 4.43 0.28 -25.70
CA SER A 82 4.66 1.61 -26.27
C SER A 82 3.46 2.50 -26.06
N GLU A 83 2.26 1.96 -26.16
CA GLU A 83 1.00 2.69 -25.86
C GLU A 83 0.85 3.00 -24.38
N VAL A 84 1.31 2.10 -23.49
CA VAL A 84 1.36 2.37 -22.04
C VAL A 84 2.29 3.55 -21.76
N ILE A 85 3.50 3.55 -22.33
CA ILE A 85 4.49 4.62 -22.19
C ILE A 85 3.92 5.94 -22.75
N PHE A 86 3.34 5.91 -23.94
CA PHE A 86 2.75 7.09 -24.59
C PHE A 86 1.63 7.69 -23.73
N THR A 87 0.73 6.85 -23.23
CA THR A 87 -0.38 7.27 -22.36
C THR A 87 0.13 7.89 -21.06
N LEU A 88 1.18 7.32 -20.47
CA LEU A 88 1.80 7.86 -19.27
C LEU A 88 2.44 9.23 -19.55
N GLN A 89 3.22 9.36 -20.64
CA GLN A 89 3.86 10.61 -21.02
C GLN A 89 2.81 11.71 -21.29
N GLN A 90 1.78 11.43 -22.09
CA GLN A 90 0.68 12.37 -22.31
C GLN A 90 0.07 12.87 -21.01
N LYS A 91 -0.20 11.95 -20.08
CA LYS A 91 -0.76 12.27 -18.77
C LYS A 91 0.18 13.18 -17.96
N LEU A 92 1.47 12.85 -17.91
CA LEU A 92 2.46 13.62 -17.15
C LEU A 92 2.65 15.02 -17.74
N ILE A 93 2.82 15.16 -19.04
CA ILE A 93 2.96 16.45 -19.72
C ILE A 93 1.73 17.33 -19.43
N ARG A 94 0.53 16.81 -19.68
CA ARG A 94 -0.71 17.54 -19.46
C ARG A 94 -0.91 17.99 -18.02
N ARG A 95 -0.49 17.18 -17.04
CA ARG A 95 -0.67 17.49 -15.62
C ARG A 95 0.42 18.36 -15.00
N HIS A 96 1.46 18.70 -15.79
CA HIS A 96 2.55 19.56 -15.35
C HIS A 96 2.75 20.78 -16.28
N PRO A 97 1.69 21.59 -16.52
CA PRO A 97 1.79 22.74 -17.42
C PRO A 97 2.81 23.79 -16.91
N HIS A 98 3.04 23.85 -15.60
CA HIS A 98 4.09 24.70 -15.01
C HIS A 98 5.51 24.29 -15.43
N VAL A 99 5.72 23.03 -15.83
CA VAL A 99 7.01 22.52 -16.34
C VAL A 99 7.11 22.65 -17.86
N PHE A 100 6.05 22.28 -18.57
CA PHE A 100 6.07 22.13 -20.03
C PHE A 100 5.48 23.34 -20.79
N ASP A 101 4.50 24.05 -20.19
CA ASP A 101 3.78 25.17 -20.83
C ASP A 101 4.04 26.52 -20.16
N LYS A 102 5.04 26.60 -19.25
CA LYS A 102 5.46 27.82 -18.55
C LYS A 102 4.36 28.51 -17.71
N GLU A 103 3.35 27.77 -17.23
CA GLU A 103 2.43 28.30 -16.20
C GLU A 103 3.24 28.64 -14.92
N ASN A 104 3.03 29.83 -14.37
CA ASN A 104 3.76 30.29 -13.22
C ASN A 104 3.09 29.85 -11.92
N LEU A 105 3.32 28.60 -11.49
CA LEU A 105 2.90 28.07 -10.20
C LEU A 105 4.10 28.13 -9.24
N LYS A 106 3.92 28.75 -8.07
CA LYS A 106 5.03 29.06 -7.15
C LYS A 106 5.04 28.19 -5.90
N THR A 107 3.90 27.57 -5.57
CA THR A 107 3.76 26.77 -4.35
C THR A 107 3.24 25.39 -4.65
N ASP A 108 3.49 24.45 -3.73
CA ASP A 108 2.92 23.08 -3.80
C ASP A 108 1.38 23.10 -3.78
N GLU A 109 0.79 24.07 -3.10
CA GLU A 109 -0.66 24.28 -3.04
C GLU A 109 -1.21 24.67 -4.41
N ASP A 110 -0.55 25.59 -5.14
CA ASP A 110 -0.92 25.99 -6.49
C ASP A 110 -0.88 24.78 -7.43
N VAL A 111 0.17 23.96 -7.35
CA VAL A 111 0.32 22.74 -8.15
C VAL A 111 -0.78 21.73 -7.84
N LYS A 112 -1.09 21.49 -6.56
CA LYS A 112 -2.18 20.58 -6.15
C LYS A 112 -3.54 21.04 -6.65
N LYS A 113 -3.84 22.34 -6.49
CA LYS A 113 -5.08 22.94 -6.98
C LYS A 113 -5.20 22.77 -8.50
N ARG A 114 -4.14 23.09 -9.23
CA ARG A 114 -4.09 22.93 -10.69
C ARG A 114 -4.29 21.49 -11.14
N TRP A 115 -3.69 20.55 -10.43
CA TRP A 115 -3.91 19.11 -10.67
C TRP A 115 -5.36 18.69 -10.49
N ASP A 116 -6.03 19.18 -9.47
CA ASP A 116 -7.44 18.85 -9.23
C ASP A 116 -8.35 19.45 -10.31
N GLU A 117 -8.06 20.67 -10.80
CA GLU A 117 -8.74 21.27 -11.94
C GLU A 117 -8.55 20.42 -13.21
N ILE A 118 -7.31 20.03 -13.53
CA ILE A 118 -7.01 19.20 -14.70
C ILE A 118 -7.72 17.84 -14.61
N LYS A 119 -7.70 17.19 -13.45
CA LYS A 119 -8.43 15.93 -13.24
C LYS A 119 -9.94 16.09 -13.42
N ALA A 120 -10.50 17.20 -12.95
CA ALA A 120 -11.92 17.49 -13.15
C ALA A 120 -12.28 17.64 -14.65
N LEU A 121 -11.42 18.32 -15.43
CA LEU A 121 -11.57 18.43 -16.88
C LEU A 121 -11.42 17.06 -17.58
N GLU A 122 -10.42 16.26 -17.21
CA GLU A 122 -10.24 14.89 -17.73
C GLU A 122 -11.48 14.03 -17.46
N ASN A 123 -12.05 14.13 -16.28
CA ASN A 123 -13.24 13.37 -15.89
C ASN A 123 -14.48 13.85 -16.69
N ALA A 124 -14.63 15.16 -16.87
CA ALA A 124 -15.70 15.71 -17.69
C ALA A 124 -15.62 15.25 -19.15
N GLU A 125 -14.41 15.18 -19.70
CA GLU A 125 -14.19 14.69 -21.07
C GLU A 125 -14.48 13.19 -21.22
N LYS A 126 -14.02 12.37 -20.26
CA LYS A 126 -14.35 10.93 -20.21
C LYS A 126 -15.87 10.70 -20.08
N ALA A 127 -16.57 11.54 -19.32
CA ALA A 127 -18.03 11.48 -19.19
C ALA A 127 -18.72 11.74 -20.53
N LYS A 128 -18.28 12.75 -21.30
CA LYS A 128 -18.79 13.03 -22.64
C LYS A 128 -18.58 11.87 -23.61
N GLN A 129 -17.47 11.13 -23.44
CA GLN A 129 -17.15 9.95 -24.27
C GLN A 129 -17.86 8.67 -23.80
N GLY A 130 -18.72 8.72 -22.78
CA GLY A 130 -19.38 7.54 -22.20
C GLY A 130 -18.44 6.57 -21.49
N LYS A 131 -17.18 6.97 -21.25
CA LYS A 131 -16.14 6.15 -20.62
C LYS A 131 -16.09 6.28 -19.09
N LEU A 132 -16.88 7.20 -18.52
CA LEU A 132 -17.05 7.31 -17.07
C LEU A 132 -18.25 6.50 -16.63
N VAL A 133 -18.02 5.61 -15.68
CA VAL A 133 -19.12 5.07 -14.86
C VAL A 133 -19.73 6.29 -14.17
N ASN A 134 -21.00 6.57 -14.46
CA ASN A 134 -21.74 7.64 -13.79
C ASN A 134 -21.84 7.28 -12.31
N HIS A 135 -20.93 7.79 -11.49
CA HIS A 135 -20.96 7.57 -10.06
C HIS A 135 -22.26 8.18 -9.51
N ARG A 136 -23.21 7.32 -9.22
CA ARG A 136 -24.54 7.69 -8.72
C ARG A 136 -24.47 8.27 -7.29
N ARG A 137 -23.42 7.87 -6.55
CA ARG A 137 -23.23 8.22 -5.14
C ARG A 137 -21.81 8.78 -4.93
N THR A 138 -21.68 9.65 -3.95
CA THR A 138 -20.42 10.33 -3.63
C THR A 138 -19.25 9.36 -3.38
N LEU A 139 -19.52 8.24 -2.72
CA LEU A 139 -18.50 7.27 -2.32
C LEU A 139 -18.11 6.30 -3.44
N ASP A 140 -18.90 6.17 -4.51
CA ASP A 140 -18.60 5.28 -5.64
C ASP A 140 -17.30 5.68 -6.39
N ALA A 141 -16.81 6.91 -6.16
CA ALA A 141 -15.56 7.41 -6.74
C ALA A 141 -14.29 6.95 -6.00
N VAL A 142 -14.43 6.25 -4.88
CA VAL A 142 -13.29 5.74 -4.12
C VAL A 142 -12.63 4.60 -4.89
N LYS A 143 -11.30 4.70 -5.08
CA LYS A 143 -10.54 3.74 -5.86
C LYS A 143 -10.28 2.46 -5.07
N ALA A 144 -10.02 1.38 -5.80
CA ALA A 144 -9.51 0.14 -5.23
C ALA A 144 -8.15 0.37 -4.53
N GLY A 145 -7.89 -0.39 -3.49
CA GLY A 145 -6.68 -0.35 -2.67
C GLY A 145 -6.81 -1.34 -1.51
N SER A 146 -5.86 -1.35 -0.59
CA SER A 146 -6.00 -2.10 0.66
C SER A 146 -7.21 -1.63 1.47
N ALA A 147 -7.66 -2.40 2.44
CA ALA A 147 -8.81 -2.04 3.28
C ALA A 147 -8.58 -0.70 4.02
N LEU A 148 -7.37 -0.48 4.57
CA LEU A 148 -7.03 0.76 5.26
C LEU A 148 -7.02 1.96 4.32
N MET A 149 -6.44 1.81 3.12
CA MET A 149 -6.45 2.85 2.09
C MET A 149 -7.87 3.20 1.67
N GLN A 150 -8.73 2.20 1.41
CA GLN A 150 -10.12 2.43 1.03
C GLN A 150 -10.90 3.12 2.16
N ALA A 151 -10.77 2.66 3.40
CA ALA A 151 -11.40 3.27 4.57
C ALA A 151 -11.01 4.76 4.69
N GLN A 152 -9.71 5.08 4.58
CA GLN A 152 -9.23 6.45 4.64
C GLN A 152 -9.75 7.32 3.48
N GLN A 153 -9.85 6.77 2.27
CA GLN A 153 -10.40 7.47 1.11
C GLN A 153 -11.92 7.71 1.23
N LEU A 154 -12.68 6.72 1.72
CA LEU A 154 -14.11 6.85 2.01
C LEU A 154 -14.36 7.99 2.99
N GLN A 155 -13.64 8.03 4.10
CA GLN A 155 -13.77 9.06 5.12
C GLN A 155 -13.35 10.46 4.61
N LYS A 156 -12.26 10.56 3.83
CA LYS A 156 -11.88 11.80 3.14
C LYS A 156 -12.96 12.29 2.20
N THR A 157 -13.63 11.38 1.52
CA THR A 157 -14.69 11.73 0.56
C THR A 157 -15.97 12.16 1.28
N ALA A 158 -16.33 11.49 2.38
CA ALA A 158 -17.46 11.86 3.24
C ALA A 158 -17.24 13.24 3.89
N ASN A 159 -16.05 13.55 4.34
CA ASN A 159 -15.67 14.86 4.88
C ASN A 159 -15.94 16.00 3.88
N LYS A 160 -15.68 15.81 2.58
CA LYS A 160 -15.92 16.86 1.55
C LYS A 160 -17.37 17.32 1.45
N VAL A 161 -18.32 16.52 1.92
CA VAL A 161 -19.76 16.83 1.94
C VAL A 161 -20.25 17.15 3.35
N GLY A 162 -19.34 17.38 4.29
CA GLY A 162 -19.66 17.78 5.66
C GLY A 162 -19.98 16.61 6.61
N PHE A 163 -19.78 15.36 6.18
CA PHE A 163 -19.98 14.20 7.06
C PHE A 163 -18.65 13.86 7.76
N ASP A 164 -18.33 14.57 8.83
CA ASP A 164 -17.14 14.41 9.65
C ASP A 164 -17.34 15.06 11.04
N TRP A 165 -16.54 14.67 12.01
CA TRP A 165 -16.42 15.38 13.29
C TRP A 165 -15.55 16.64 13.12
N ASP A 166 -15.82 17.68 13.89
CA ASP A 166 -15.01 18.90 13.85
C ASP A 166 -13.59 18.68 14.40
N VAL A 167 -13.46 17.85 15.44
CA VAL A 167 -12.21 17.60 16.15
C VAL A 167 -11.88 16.09 16.23
N VAL A 168 -10.62 15.77 16.46
CA VAL A 168 -10.14 14.39 16.54
C VAL A 168 -10.76 13.60 17.69
N SER A 169 -11.13 14.27 18.81
CA SER A 169 -11.74 13.60 19.96
C SER A 169 -13.01 12.83 19.59
N GLY A 170 -13.87 13.36 18.71
CA GLY A 170 -15.04 12.62 18.27
C GLY A 170 -14.72 11.28 17.56
N ALA A 171 -13.58 11.19 16.86
CA ALA A 171 -13.13 9.93 16.29
C ALA A 171 -12.53 9.00 17.36
N VAL A 172 -11.93 9.54 18.42
CA VAL A 172 -11.44 8.76 19.56
C VAL A 172 -12.60 8.22 20.37
N ASP A 173 -13.60 9.05 20.69
CA ASP A 173 -14.81 8.64 21.41
C ASP A 173 -15.53 7.49 20.66
N LYS A 174 -15.58 7.56 19.32
CA LYS A 174 -16.14 6.47 18.50
C LYS A 174 -15.32 5.18 18.58
N LEU A 175 -13.99 5.27 18.62
CA LEU A 175 -13.15 4.09 18.82
C LEU A 175 -13.41 3.45 20.18
N ASP A 176 -13.55 4.26 21.26
CA ASP A 176 -13.85 3.76 22.58
C ASP A 176 -15.21 3.04 22.63
N GLU A 177 -16.21 3.55 21.90
CA GLU A 177 -17.51 2.90 21.71
C GLU A 177 -17.35 1.53 21.02
N GLU A 178 -16.68 1.45 19.86
CA GLU A 178 -16.46 0.19 19.13
C GLU A 178 -15.67 -0.85 19.96
N VAL A 179 -14.67 -0.39 20.72
CA VAL A 179 -13.92 -1.26 21.63
C VAL A 179 -14.81 -1.76 22.78
N ALA A 180 -15.76 -0.97 23.27
CA ALA A 180 -16.70 -1.40 24.29
C ALA A 180 -17.67 -2.47 23.71
N GLU A 181 -18.22 -2.26 22.52
CA GLU A 181 -19.09 -3.23 21.84
C GLU A 181 -18.34 -4.54 21.56
N LEU A 182 -17.09 -4.47 21.11
CA LEU A 182 -16.24 -5.65 20.94
C LEU A 182 -16.06 -6.42 22.25
N LYS A 183 -15.83 -5.72 23.37
CA LYS A 183 -15.64 -6.36 24.69
C LYS A 183 -16.88 -7.09 25.18
N GLU A 184 -18.07 -6.61 24.85
CA GLU A 184 -19.34 -7.24 25.28
C GLU A 184 -19.54 -8.64 24.66
N ILE A 185 -18.96 -8.87 23.48
CA ILE A 185 -19.12 -10.13 22.74
C ILE A 185 -17.89 -11.04 22.77
N LEU A 186 -16.81 -10.63 23.47
CA LEU A 186 -15.63 -11.48 23.61
C LEU A 186 -16.00 -12.81 24.29
N PRO A 187 -15.49 -13.95 23.80
CA PRO A 187 -15.68 -15.23 24.47
C PRO A 187 -15.00 -15.21 25.85
N ILE A 188 -15.51 -16.02 26.77
CA ILE A 188 -14.86 -16.25 28.07
C ILE A 188 -13.45 -16.82 27.81
N ASP A 189 -12.47 -16.38 28.61
CA ASP A 189 -11.07 -16.79 28.48
C ASP A 189 -10.93 -18.32 28.34
N GLY A 190 -10.17 -18.72 27.34
CA GLY A 190 -9.93 -20.12 27.00
C GLY A 190 -11.02 -20.79 26.16
N GLN A 191 -12.13 -20.11 25.85
CA GLN A 191 -13.17 -20.62 24.95
C GLN A 191 -12.96 -20.12 23.52
N LYS A 192 -13.18 -21.00 22.55
CA LYS A 192 -13.23 -20.59 21.14
C LYS A 192 -14.61 -19.99 20.83
N PRO A 193 -14.67 -18.91 20.04
CA PRO A 193 -15.95 -18.34 19.63
C PRO A 193 -16.74 -19.32 18.76
N THR A 194 -18.08 -19.33 18.94
CA THR A 194 -18.98 -20.04 18.01
C THR A 194 -18.95 -19.36 16.63
N PRO A 195 -19.43 -20.03 15.55
CA PRO A 195 -19.51 -19.38 14.23
C PRO A 195 -20.30 -18.07 14.26
N GLU A 196 -21.38 -18.00 15.02
CA GLU A 196 -22.23 -16.80 15.17
C GLU A 196 -21.48 -15.69 15.92
N GLN A 197 -20.81 -16.04 17.02
CA GLN A 197 -19.97 -15.08 17.75
C GLN A 197 -18.81 -14.58 16.89
N LYS A 198 -18.20 -15.47 16.07
CA LYS A 198 -17.12 -15.08 15.16
C LYS A 198 -17.57 -14.03 14.14
N ALA A 199 -18.77 -14.19 13.57
CA ALA A 199 -19.32 -13.21 12.62
C ALA A 199 -19.57 -11.84 13.29
N LEU A 200 -20.05 -11.83 14.54
CA LEU A 200 -20.21 -10.59 15.31
C LEU A 200 -18.85 -9.94 15.64
N LEU A 201 -17.88 -10.74 16.08
CA LEU A 201 -16.52 -10.28 16.35
C LEU A 201 -15.84 -9.68 15.13
N GLU A 202 -16.01 -10.31 13.95
CA GLU A 202 -15.48 -9.79 12.67
C GLU A 202 -16.07 -8.43 12.34
N LYS A 203 -17.36 -8.20 12.63
CA LYS A 203 -18.02 -6.91 12.41
C LYS A 203 -17.43 -5.83 13.33
N GLU A 204 -17.44 -6.05 14.64
CA GLU A 204 -16.96 -5.04 15.60
C GLU A 204 -15.44 -4.76 15.46
N LEU A 205 -14.63 -5.77 15.11
CA LEU A 205 -13.22 -5.57 14.75
C LEU A 205 -13.07 -4.68 13.50
N GLY A 206 -13.92 -4.88 12.49
CA GLY A 206 -13.95 -4.05 11.30
C GLY A 206 -14.28 -2.59 11.65
N ASP A 207 -15.25 -2.36 12.54
CA ASP A 207 -15.63 -1.03 12.98
C ASP A 207 -14.53 -0.36 13.83
N CYS A 208 -13.82 -1.11 14.68
CA CYS A 208 -12.62 -0.64 15.37
C CYS A 208 -11.51 -0.21 14.40
N PHE A 209 -11.18 -1.03 13.38
CA PHE A 209 -10.20 -0.65 12.36
C PHE A 209 -10.62 0.61 11.61
N PHE A 210 -11.88 0.73 11.24
CA PHE A 210 -12.40 1.89 10.54
C PHE A 210 -12.32 3.16 11.39
N ALA A 211 -12.60 3.09 12.69
CA ALA A 211 -12.45 4.19 13.65
C ALA A 211 -10.98 4.60 13.82
N LEU A 212 -10.04 3.64 13.94
CA LEU A 212 -8.60 3.91 13.99
C LEU A 212 -8.10 4.62 12.72
N VAL A 213 -8.55 4.20 11.54
CA VAL A 213 -8.23 4.87 10.28
C VAL A 213 -8.74 6.31 10.27
N ASN A 214 -9.89 6.59 10.89
CA ASN A 214 -10.41 7.94 10.96
C ASN A 214 -9.56 8.86 11.86
N ILE A 215 -9.07 8.35 12.98
CA ILE A 215 -8.10 9.06 13.82
C ILE A 215 -6.84 9.40 13.01
N ALA A 216 -6.25 8.41 12.33
CA ALA A 216 -5.07 8.62 11.49
C ALA A 216 -5.33 9.70 10.43
N ARG A 217 -6.47 9.63 9.73
CA ARG A 217 -6.87 10.62 8.72
C ARG A 217 -6.96 12.04 9.29
N LYS A 218 -7.59 12.19 10.46
CA LYS A 218 -7.74 13.51 11.11
C LYS A 218 -6.41 14.12 11.54
N LEU A 219 -5.44 13.28 11.87
CA LEU A 219 -4.07 13.68 12.22
C LEU A 219 -3.17 13.84 10.99
N GLY A 220 -3.67 13.61 9.77
CA GLY A 220 -2.88 13.69 8.55
C GLY A 220 -1.90 12.52 8.36
N ILE A 221 -2.11 11.42 9.10
CA ILE A 221 -1.30 10.22 9.05
C ILE A 221 -1.87 9.28 7.97
N ASP A 222 -1.00 8.69 7.18
CA ASP A 222 -1.33 7.60 6.27
C ASP A 222 -1.44 6.30 7.07
N SER A 223 -2.63 5.71 7.13
CA SER A 223 -2.92 4.53 7.95
C SER A 223 -2.23 3.27 7.42
N GLU A 224 -2.12 3.11 6.10
CA GLU A 224 -1.42 1.99 5.47
C GLU A 224 0.08 2.04 5.82
N LYS A 225 0.72 3.19 5.55
CA LYS A 225 2.13 3.40 5.86
C LYS A 225 2.43 3.20 7.36
N ALA A 226 1.58 3.70 8.24
CA ALA A 226 1.76 3.56 9.69
C ALA A 226 1.72 2.08 10.12
N THR A 227 0.81 1.30 9.53
CA THR A 227 0.68 -0.14 9.80
C THR A 227 1.88 -0.92 9.25
N LEU A 228 2.28 -0.66 8.00
CA LEU A 228 3.45 -1.29 7.38
C LEU A 228 4.74 -0.99 8.16
N THR A 229 4.91 0.26 8.63
CA THR A 229 6.04 0.61 9.50
C THR A 229 6.07 -0.23 10.79
N THR A 230 4.90 -0.54 11.35
CA THR A 230 4.81 -1.40 12.54
C THR A 230 5.09 -2.87 12.23
N VAL A 231 4.62 -3.36 11.07
CA VAL A 231 4.95 -4.72 10.58
C VAL A 231 6.47 -4.88 10.42
N HIS A 232 7.12 -3.95 9.73
CA HIS A 232 8.57 -3.96 9.55
C HIS A 232 9.32 -3.92 10.90
N LYS A 233 8.92 -3.00 11.79
CA LYS A 233 9.50 -2.90 13.14
C LYS A 233 9.36 -4.21 13.94
N PHE A 234 8.20 -4.88 13.87
CA PHE A 234 7.99 -6.16 14.54
C PHE A 234 8.94 -7.23 13.98
N ARG A 235 9.02 -7.34 12.65
CA ARG A 235 9.91 -8.30 11.98
C ARG A 235 11.38 -8.08 12.34
N SER A 236 11.85 -6.84 12.30
CA SER A 236 13.22 -6.47 12.68
C SER A 236 13.56 -6.85 14.14
N ARG A 237 12.64 -6.56 15.07
CA ARG A 237 12.84 -6.90 16.48
C ARG A 237 12.82 -8.40 16.73
N PHE A 238 11.95 -9.12 16.03
CA PHE A 238 11.88 -10.57 16.16
C PHE A 238 13.14 -11.23 15.57
N GLY A 239 13.64 -10.75 14.44
CA GLY A 239 14.95 -11.17 13.90
C GLY A 239 16.11 -10.93 14.88
N PHE A 240 16.11 -9.79 15.59
CA PHE A 240 17.09 -9.57 16.66
C PHE A 240 16.98 -10.63 17.78
N ILE A 241 15.76 -11.04 18.17
CA ILE A 241 15.57 -12.12 19.15
C ILE A 241 16.17 -13.44 18.62
N GLU A 242 15.87 -13.78 17.36
CA GLU A 242 16.40 -15.01 16.74
C GLU A 242 17.93 -15.01 16.71
N ASP A 243 18.55 -13.90 16.34
CA ASP A 243 20.02 -13.74 16.32
C ASP A 243 20.63 -13.88 17.71
N GLU A 244 20.04 -13.27 18.73
CA GLU A 244 20.56 -13.38 20.11
C GLU A 244 20.35 -14.78 20.70
N LEU A 245 19.21 -15.41 20.42
CA LEU A 245 18.96 -16.80 20.84
C LEU A 245 19.94 -17.76 20.15
N ALA A 246 20.23 -17.58 18.88
CA ALA A 246 21.21 -18.40 18.14
C ALA A 246 22.62 -18.33 18.77
N LYS A 247 23.04 -17.13 19.23
CA LYS A 247 24.30 -16.97 19.98
C LYS A 247 24.35 -17.76 21.29
N MET A 248 23.17 -17.99 21.89
CA MET A 248 22.99 -18.80 23.10
C MET A 248 22.75 -20.29 22.82
N GLY A 249 22.80 -20.71 21.55
CA GLY A 249 22.52 -22.09 21.11
C GLY A 249 21.04 -22.48 21.28
N LYS A 250 20.14 -21.50 21.26
CA LYS A 250 18.68 -21.65 21.38
C LYS A 250 17.96 -21.24 20.09
N THR A 251 16.71 -21.66 19.99
CA THR A 251 15.77 -21.18 18.96
C THR A 251 14.52 -20.62 19.66
N PRO A 252 13.67 -19.86 18.97
CA PRO A 252 12.41 -19.37 19.55
C PRO A 252 11.54 -20.46 20.18
N GLU A 253 11.52 -21.67 19.59
CA GLU A 253 10.76 -22.81 20.09
C GLU A 253 11.32 -23.38 21.40
N THR A 254 12.61 -23.18 21.68
CA THR A 254 13.28 -23.68 22.89
C THR A 254 13.46 -22.63 23.97
N ALA A 255 13.21 -21.35 23.64
CA ALA A 255 13.25 -20.24 24.57
C ALA A 255 11.92 -20.08 25.33
N SER A 256 12.00 -19.55 26.54
CA SER A 256 10.79 -19.14 27.27
C SER A 256 10.26 -17.80 26.75
N LEU A 257 8.97 -17.53 26.99
CA LEU A 257 8.38 -16.23 26.67
C LEU A 257 9.11 -15.09 27.38
N GLU A 258 9.51 -15.30 28.63
CA GLU A 258 10.25 -14.31 29.42
C GLU A 258 11.64 -13.99 28.81
N GLU A 259 12.35 -14.99 28.31
CA GLU A 259 13.62 -14.79 27.63
C GLU A 259 13.42 -13.98 26.34
N MET A 260 12.41 -14.30 25.54
CA MET A 260 12.09 -13.56 24.32
C MET A 260 11.63 -12.13 24.58
N ASP A 261 10.86 -11.89 25.65
CA ASP A 261 10.39 -10.55 26.04
C ASP A 261 11.55 -9.66 26.52
N ASN A 262 12.49 -10.21 27.28
CA ASN A 262 13.72 -9.52 27.66
C ASN A 262 14.55 -9.11 26.41
N LEU A 263 14.69 -9.99 25.44
CA LEU A 263 15.37 -9.69 24.17
C LEU A 263 14.60 -8.67 23.32
N TRP A 264 13.27 -8.72 23.33
CA TRP A 264 12.44 -7.71 22.69
C TRP A 264 12.65 -6.31 23.27
N ASP A 265 12.79 -6.19 24.59
CA ASP A 265 13.08 -4.92 25.25
C ASP A 265 14.50 -4.42 24.95
N LEU A 266 15.47 -5.32 24.80
CA LEU A 266 16.80 -4.97 24.31
C LEU A 266 16.75 -4.47 22.86
N ALA A 267 15.98 -5.10 21.97
CA ALA A 267 15.81 -4.65 20.61
C ALA A 267 15.26 -3.22 20.55
N LYS A 268 14.26 -2.89 21.39
CA LYS A 268 13.72 -1.52 21.50
C LYS A 268 14.77 -0.50 21.94
N GLN A 269 15.68 -0.88 22.85
CA GLN A 269 16.75 -0.01 23.29
C GLN A 269 17.77 0.22 22.18
N HIS A 270 18.12 -0.83 21.43
CA HIS A 270 19.03 -0.76 20.29
C HIS A 270 18.52 0.19 19.20
N GLU A 271 17.23 0.07 18.84
CA GLU A 271 16.60 0.99 17.89
C GLU A 271 16.68 2.46 18.33
N LYS A 272 16.42 2.76 19.60
CA LYS A 272 16.50 4.14 20.12
C LYS A 272 17.90 4.73 20.00
N LEU A 273 18.95 3.92 20.16
CA LEU A 273 20.32 4.36 20.01
C LEU A 273 20.64 4.67 18.55
N ILE A 274 20.21 3.84 17.61
CA ILE A 274 20.41 4.05 16.18
C ILE A 274 19.66 5.29 15.68
N TRP A 275 18.38 5.45 16.03
CA TRP A 275 17.55 6.60 15.62
C TRP A 275 17.94 7.90 16.35
N GLY A 276 18.41 7.82 17.60
CA GLY A 276 18.91 8.97 18.33
C GLY A 276 20.18 9.58 17.74
N VAL A 277 21.02 8.77 17.09
CA VAL A 277 22.22 9.23 16.37
C VAL A 277 21.87 9.89 15.03
N LEU A 278 20.81 9.45 14.36
CA LEU A 278 20.38 10.01 13.06
C LEU A 278 19.56 11.32 13.20
N SER A 279 19.03 11.63 14.39
CA SER A 279 18.26 12.86 14.63
C SER A 279 19.10 14.05 15.13
N THR A 280 20.40 13.88 15.29
CA THR A 280 21.36 14.91 15.78
C THR A 280 22.42 15.27 14.74
N GLY A 281 22.23 14.90 13.46
CA GLY A 281 23.14 15.24 12.35
C GLY A 281 22.54 16.23 11.36
#